data_f98ec51932a4689a0685d91782f43e5f
#
_entry.id   f98ec51932a4689a0685d91782f43e5f
#
_cell.length_a   1.000
_cell.length_b   1.000
_cell.length_c   1.000
_cell.angle_alpha   90.00
_cell.angle_beta   90.00
_cell.angle_gamma   90.00
#
_symmetry.space_group_name_H-M   'P 1'
#
loop_
_entity.id
_entity.type
_entity.pdbx_description
1 polymer ?
#
loop_
_entity_poly.entity_id
_entity_poly.type
_entity_poly.pdbx_seq_one_letter_code
_entity_poly.pdbx_strand_id
1 'polypeptide(L)'
;MTPTSFNTDAGLLTNEQLLPKVIVGGDVLSFNVGIMERANMEKQLSILGFAGSLRKGSYNKAVLRAAAELVPNEASLEIFDLEGIPPFNQDFEKTPPDIVKRFKSKIRATDAILIATPEHNYSVPGVLKNAIDWASRPYGDNSFEGKPVAIMSASTGMLGGARAQYHLRQMFVFLDMHPVNHPEVMVNFAAQKIDEQGKVIDEETRKRIRQLLESLVAWTKKLKQ
;
A
#
# COMPACT_ATOMS: atom_id res chain seq x y z
N MET A 1 49.37 57.42 -1.26
CA MET A 1 49.55 55.97 -1.34
C MET A 1 48.17 55.38 -1.32
N THR A 2 47.62 55.01 -2.48
CA THR A 2 46.29 54.44 -2.70
C THR A 2 46.38 52.91 -2.64
N PRO A 3 45.49 52.19 -2.00
CA PRO A 3 45.41 50.74 -2.14
C PRO A 3 44.50 50.35 -3.32
N THR A 4 45.01 49.49 -4.14
CA THR A 4 44.44 48.84 -5.30
C THR A 4 43.26 47.94 -4.93
N SER A 5 42.14 48.10 -5.64
CA SER A 5 40.95 47.25 -5.61
C SER A 5 41.22 45.91 -6.33
N PHE A 6 40.94 44.80 -5.64
CA PHE A 6 40.82 43.47 -6.27
C PHE A 6 39.39 43.30 -6.78
N ASN A 7 39.26 43.13 -8.08
CA ASN A 7 38.03 42.76 -8.76
C ASN A 7 37.96 41.21 -8.80
N THR A 8 36.99 40.59 -8.15
CA THR A 8 36.69 39.19 -8.24
C THR A 8 35.36 38.99 -9.01
N ASP A 9 35.48 39.02 -10.33
CA ASP A 9 34.40 38.47 -11.21
C ASP A 9 34.47 36.92 -11.18
N ALA A 10 33.74 36.32 -10.25
CA ALA A 10 33.40 34.91 -10.31
C ALA A 10 32.12 34.76 -11.15
N GLY A 11 32.31 34.55 -12.46
CA GLY A 11 31.20 34.20 -13.36
C GLY A 11 30.47 32.96 -12.92
N LEU A 12 29.23 33.11 -12.46
CA LEU A 12 28.30 32.04 -12.26
C LEU A 12 27.97 31.40 -13.61
N LEU A 13 28.52 30.21 -13.87
CA LEU A 13 28.12 29.37 -15.01
C LEU A 13 26.64 29.02 -14.86
N THR A 14 25.84 29.44 -15.77
CA THR A 14 24.40 29.09 -15.84
C THR A 14 24.26 27.61 -16.22
N ASN A 15 23.20 26.96 -15.69
CA ASN A 15 22.90 25.53 -15.85
C ASN A 15 22.73 25.04 -17.31
N GLU A 16 22.81 25.93 -18.29
CA GLU A 16 22.71 25.59 -19.73
C GLU A 16 24.01 25.02 -20.32
N GLN A 17 25.13 25.07 -19.60
CA GLN A 17 26.43 24.60 -20.13
C GLN A 17 26.78 23.13 -19.86
N LEU A 18 25.92 22.39 -19.15
CA LEU A 18 26.14 21.01 -18.71
C LEU A 18 25.33 19.94 -19.48
N LEU A 19 24.71 20.30 -20.60
CA LEU A 19 23.94 19.33 -21.39
C LEU A 19 24.84 18.57 -22.38
N PRO A 20 24.72 17.23 -22.48
CA PRO A 20 25.44 16.46 -23.50
C PRO A 20 24.94 16.86 -24.89
N LYS A 21 25.88 17.26 -25.77
CA LYS A 21 25.60 17.62 -27.17
C LYS A 21 25.92 16.43 -28.05
N VAL A 22 24.93 15.96 -28.80
CA VAL A 22 25.12 14.93 -29.84
C VAL A 22 25.05 15.64 -31.19
N ILE A 23 26.09 15.47 -32.03
CA ILE A 23 26.16 16.06 -33.38
C ILE A 23 25.72 14.98 -34.38
N VAL A 24 24.65 15.24 -35.13
CA VAL A 24 24.20 14.39 -36.21
C VAL A 24 23.97 15.30 -37.43
N GLY A 25 24.76 15.05 -38.52
CA GLY A 25 24.56 15.74 -39.81
C GLY A 25 24.85 17.24 -39.79
N GLY A 26 25.71 17.75 -38.90
CA GLY A 26 26.11 19.17 -38.84
C GLY A 26 25.25 20.07 -37.93
N ASP A 27 24.13 19.59 -37.44
CA ASP A 27 23.27 20.32 -36.50
C ASP A 27 23.48 19.89 -35.05
N VAL A 28 23.53 20.86 -34.14
CA VAL A 28 23.63 20.60 -32.70
C VAL A 28 22.24 20.47 -32.09
N LEU A 29 21.79 19.23 -31.84
CA LEU A 29 20.56 18.96 -31.14
C LEU A 29 20.84 18.87 -29.64
N SER A 30 20.44 19.90 -28.88
CA SER A 30 20.43 19.84 -27.42
C SER A 30 19.17 19.15 -26.93
N PHE A 31 19.30 17.90 -26.45
CA PHE A 31 18.20 17.18 -25.84
C PHE A 31 18.09 17.59 -24.36
N ASN A 32 16.90 18.01 -23.96
CA ASN A 32 16.61 18.33 -22.57
C ASN A 32 16.43 17.00 -21.79
N VAL A 33 17.52 16.42 -21.28
CA VAL A 33 17.55 15.15 -20.54
C VAL A 33 16.56 15.15 -19.36
N GLY A 34 16.34 16.30 -18.74
CA GLY A 34 15.38 16.46 -17.65
C GLY A 34 13.91 16.28 -18.07
N ILE A 35 13.58 16.45 -19.35
CA ILE A 35 12.21 16.19 -19.86
C ILE A 35 12.03 14.69 -20.14
N MET A 36 13.07 14.00 -20.61
CA MET A 36 13.03 12.55 -20.82
C MET A 36 13.01 11.76 -19.50
N GLU A 37 13.72 12.20 -18.47
CA GLU A 37 13.65 11.59 -17.13
C GLU A 37 12.28 11.81 -16.46
N ARG A 38 11.63 12.96 -16.68
CA ARG A 38 10.26 13.20 -16.18
C ARG A 38 9.17 12.46 -16.96
N ALA A 39 9.38 12.19 -18.23
CA ALA A 39 8.42 11.46 -19.07
C ALA A 39 8.39 9.95 -18.78
N ASN A 40 9.42 9.41 -18.11
CA ASN A 40 9.54 7.98 -17.81
C ASN A 40 9.36 7.65 -16.31
N MET A 41 8.91 8.59 -15.48
CA MET A 41 8.42 8.29 -14.13
C MET A 41 6.98 7.78 -14.26
N GLU A 42 6.81 6.49 -14.57
CA GLU A 42 5.52 5.82 -14.35
C GLU A 42 5.05 6.15 -12.94
N LYS A 43 3.84 6.70 -12.82
CA LYS A 43 3.28 7.07 -11.52
C LYS A 43 3.29 5.84 -10.62
N GLN A 44 4.05 5.91 -9.53
CA GLN A 44 4.13 4.85 -8.54
C GLN A 44 2.73 4.45 -8.06
N LEU A 45 2.41 3.15 -8.08
CA LEU A 45 1.12 2.65 -7.61
C LEU A 45 0.99 2.85 -6.10
N SER A 46 -0.17 3.32 -5.67
CA SER A 46 -0.48 3.50 -4.25
C SER A 46 -1.26 2.31 -3.71
N ILE A 47 -0.78 1.72 -2.60
CA ILE A 47 -1.44 0.63 -1.89
C ILE A 47 -1.86 1.13 -0.51
N LEU A 48 -3.12 0.91 -0.13
CA LEU A 48 -3.58 1.14 1.24
C LEU A 48 -3.59 -0.18 1.99
N GLY A 49 -2.80 -0.27 3.06
CA GLY A 49 -2.77 -1.43 3.95
C GLY A 49 -3.52 -1.18 5.26
N PHE A 50 -4.26 -2.15 5.76
CA PHE A 50 -4.83 -2.09 7.10
C PHE A 50 -4.91 -3.48 7.74
N ALA A 51 -4.85 -3.50 9.10
CA ALA A 51 -4.88 -4.75 9.85
C ALA A 51 -6.18 -4.90 10.66
N GLY A 52 -6.78 -6.08 10.61
CA GLY A 52 -7.97 -6.43 11.37
C GLY A 52 -7.72 -6.66 12.88
N SER A 53 -6.75 -5.95 13.48
CA SER A 53 -6.41 -6.11 14.89
C SER A 53 -5.99 -4.79 15.51
N LEU A 54 -6.57 -4.45 16.65
CA LEU A 54 -6.20 -3.25 17.43
C LEU A 54 -5.08 -3.53 18.44
N ARG A 55 -4.73 -4.80 18.70
CA ARG A 55 -3.70 -5.18 19.69
C ARG A 55 -2.35 -4.58 19.30
N LYS A 56 -1.64 -3.92 20.22
CA LYS A 56 -0.31 -3.31 19.99
C LYS A 56 0.70 -4.34 19.47
N GLY A 57 0.83 -5.49 20.12
CA GLY A 57 1.70 -6.60 19.69
C GLY A 57 1.05 -7.55 18.67
N SER A 58 0.21 -7.06 17.77
CA SER A 58 -0.47 -7.89 16.77
C SER A 58 0.49 -8.43 15.72
N TYR A 59 0.48 -9.75 15.51
CA TYR A 59 1.22 -10.39 14.42
C TYR A 59 0.73 -9.91 13.03
N ASN A 60 -0.54 -9.55 12.89
CA ASN A 60 -1.07 -9.01 11.65
C ASN A 60 -0.61 -7.57 11.39
N LYS A 61 -0.45 -6.74 12.44
CA LYS A 61 0.24 -5.45 12.30
C LYS A 61 1.73 -5.64 11.98
N ALA A 62 2.38 -6.70 12.49
CA ALA A 62 3.78 -7.02 12.19
C ALA A 62 4.00 -7.41 10.72
N VAL A 63 3.18 -8.34 10.17
CA VAL A 63 3.29 -8.71 8.75
C VAL A 63 2.94 -7.54 7.82
N LEU A 64 2.04 -6.65 8.24
CA LEU A 64 1.73 -5.43 7.48
C LEU A 64 2.91 -4.45 7.46
N ARG A 65 3.62 -4.26 8.57
CA ARG A 65 4.87 -3.47 8.60
C ARG A 65 5.94 -4.09 7.71
N ALA A 66 6.12 -5.43 7.79
CA ALA A 66 7.04 -6.14 6.89
C ALA A 66 6.69 -5.95 5.41
N ALA A 67 5.39 -5.91 5.07
CA ALA A 67 4.95 -5.60 3.72
C ALA A 67 5.36 -4.18 3.27
N ALA A 68 5.29 -3.19 4.17
CA ALA A 68 5.75 -1.83 3.86
C ALA A 68 7.27 -1.75 3.60
N GLU A 69 8.07 -2.60 4.27
CA GLU A 69 9.52 -2.72 4.00
C GLU A 69 9.83 -3.47 2.70
N LEU A 70 8.92 -4.32 2.23
CA LEU A 70 9.13 -5.25 1.12
C LEU A 70 8.40 -4.83 -0.16
N VAL A 71 7.69 -3.69 -0.13
CA VAL A 71 6.95 -3.20 -1.28
C VAL A 71 7.90 -2.95 -2.47
N PRO A 72 7.54 -3.37 -3.70
CA PRO A 72 8.35 -3.10 -4.88
C PRO A 72 8.50 -1.60 -5.15
N ASN A 73 9.61 -1.20 -5.78
CA ASN A 73 9.90 0.22 -6.11
C ASN A 73 8.82 0.90 -6.96
N GLU A 74 8.03 0.12 -7.69
CA GLU A 74 6.92 0.57 -8.54
C GLU A 74 5.65 0.94 -7.75
N ALA A 75 5.64 0.66 -6.44
CA ALA A 75 4.50 0.93 -5.57
C ALA A 75 4.93 1.54 -4.23
N SER A 76 3.99 2.20 -3.57
CA SER A 76 4.11 2.66 -2.18
C SER A 76 2.99 2.06 -1.34
N LEU A 77 3.26 1.77 -0.07
CA LEU A 77 2.28 1.23 0.86
C LEU A 77 2.08 2.20 2.02
N GLU A 78 0.88 2.75 2.13
CA GLU A 78 0.43 3.52 3.30
C GLU A 78 -0.34 2.60 4.24
N ILE A 79 -0.09 2.68 5.55
CA ILE A 79 -0.82 1.90 6.55
C ILE A 79 -1.85 2.80 7.24
N PHE A 80 -3.13 2.38 7.20
CA PHE A 80 -4.22 2.99 7.94
C PHE A 80 -4.54 2.18 9.19
N ASP A 81 -4.59 2.80 10.37
CA ASP A 81 -5.04 2.14 11.60
C ASP A 81 -6.56 2.22 11.72
N LEU A 82 -7.21 1.08 11.99
CA LEU A 82 -8.65 1.00 12.18
C LEU A 82 -9.11 1.42 13.59
N GLU A 83 -8.15 1.78 14.46
CA GLU A 83 -8.47 2.25 15.81
C GLU A 83 -9.33 3.52 15.77
N GLY A 84 -10.35 3.57 16.63
CA GLY A 84 -11.27 4.70 16.72
C GLY A 84 -12.44 4.68 15.73
N ILE A 85 -12.53 3.69 14.82
CA ILE A 85 -13.74 3.50 14.01
C ILE A 85 -14.85 2.95 14.93
N PRO A 86 -15.95 3.70 15.15
CA PRO A 86 -17.02 3.25 16.05
C PRO A 86 -17.80 2.07 15.43
N PRO A 87 -18.60 1.34 16.22
CA PRO A 87 -19.53 0.34 15.69
C PRO A 87 -20.43 0.94 14.60
N PHE A 88 -20.62 0.18 13.51
CA PHE A 88 -21.46 0.59 12.42
C PHE A 88 -22.91 0.73 12.91
N ASN A 89 -23.52 1.88 12.59
CA ASN A 89 -24.94 2.11 12.78
C ASN A 89 -25.48 2.80 11.53
N GLN A 90 -26.49 2.19 10.93
CA GLN A 90 -27.10 2.66 9.68
C GLN A 90 -27.69 4.08 9.80
N ASP A 91 -28.15 4.48 10.99
CA ASP A 91 -28.70 5.83 11.22
C ASP A 91 -27.68 6.94 10.89
N PHE A 92 -26.39 6.62 10.97
CA PHE A 92 -25.28 7.56 10.71
C PHE A 92 -24.61 7.36 9.34
N GLU A 93 -25.08 6.45 8.49
CA GLU A 93 -24.41 6.15 7.21
C GLU A 93 -24.29 7.35 6.26
N LYS A 94 -25.26 8.29 6.32
CA LYS A 94 -25.24 9.53 5.51
C LYS A 94 -24.37 10.63 6.12
N THR A 95 -24.10 10.57 7.41
CA THR A 95 -23.27 11.51 8.16
C THR A 95 -22.21 10.79 8.99
N PRO A 96 -21.34 10.00 8.34
CA PRO A 96 -20.40 9.15 9.06
C PRO A 96 -19.37 9.97 9.85
N PRO A 97 -18.82 9.43 10.96
CA PRO A 97 -17.75 10.05 11.72
C PRO A 97 -16.53 10.39 10.85
N ASP A 98 -15.74 11.39 11.24
CA ASP A 98 -14.62 11.89 10.43
C ASP A 98 -13.55 10.83 10.17
N ILE A 99 -13.31 9.92 11.12
CA ILE A 99 -12.38 8.80 10.90
C ILE A 99 -12.87 7.87 9.79
N VAL A 100 -14.18 7.64 9.69
CA VAL A 100 -14.80 6.84 8.64
C VAL A 100 -14.69 7.56 7.29
N LYS A 101 -14.97 8.88 7.26
CA LYS A 101 -14.80 9.70 6.04
C LYS A 101 -13.34 9.63 5.53
N ARG A 102 -12.36 9.75 6.44
CA ARG A 102 -10.94 9.62 6.10
C ARG A 102 -10.61 8.24 5.56
N PHE A 103 -11.11 7.17 6.18
CA PHE A 103 -10.89 5.80 5.73
C PHE A 103 -11.45 5.58 4.32
N LYS A 104 -12.71 5.97 4.07
CA LYS A 104 -13.35 5.93 2.74
C LYS A 104 -12.56 6.73 1.71
N SER A 105 -12.14 7.94 2.04
CA SER A 105 -11.33 8.79 1.16
C SER A 105 -9.99 8.14 0.80
N LYS A 106 -9.29 7.53 1.77
CA LYS A 106 -8.02 6.80 1.54
C LYS A 106 -8.23 5.60 0.62
N ILE A 107 -9.28 4.80 0.83
CA ILE A 107 -9.61 3.66 -0.04
C ILE A 107 -9.83 4.15 -1.48
N ARG A 108 -10.60 5.21 -1.69
CA ARG A 108 -10.89 5.74 -3.03
C ARG A 108 -9.65 6.28 -3.74
N ALA A 109 -8.78 6.95 -3.00
CA ALA A 109 -7.57 7.56 -3.55
C ALA A 109 -6.47 6.56 -3.91
N THR A 110 -6.54 5.33 -3.41
CA THR A 110 -5.53 4.29 -3.61
C THR A 110 -5.80 3.42 -4.84
N ASP A 111 -4.75 2.86 -5.42
CA ASP A 111 -4.83 1.98 -6.60
C ASP A 111 -5.15 0.54 -6.22
N ALA A 112 -4.70 0.07 -5.04
CA ALA A 112 -4.89 -1.28 -4.56
C ALA A 112 -4.99 -1.35 -3.03
N ILE A 113 -5.44 -2.47 -2.50
CA ILE A 113 -5.65 -2.70 -1.07
C ILE A 113 -4.88 -3.92 -0.59
N LEU A 114 -4.26 -3.83 0.59
CA LEU A 114 -3.65 -4.95 1.30
C LEU A 114 -4.30 -5.13 2.66
N ILE A 115 -4.92 -6.28 2.91
CA ILE A 115 -5.57 -6.59 4.19
C ILE A 115 -4.74 -7.63 4.94
N ALA A 116 -4.36 -7.31 6.19
CA ALA A 116 -3.77 -8.27 7.12
C ALA A 116 -4.79 -8.64 8.20
N THR A 117 -5.24 -9.90 8.27
CA THR A 117 -6.32 -10.30 9.17
C THR A 117 -5.94 -11.43 10.12
N PRO A 118 -6.23 -11.33 11.43
CA PRO A 118 -6.29 -12.51 12.28
C PRO A 118 -7.57 -13.30 11.99
N GLU A 119 -7.64 -14.52 12.54
CA GLU A 119 -8.86 -15.32 12.57
C GLU A 119 -9.42 -15.32 13.99
N HIS A 120 -10.66 -14.87 14.17
CA HIS A 120 -11.38 -14.93 15.42
C HIS A 120 -12.64 -15.77 15.24
N ASN A 121 -12.82 -16.78 16.09
CA ASN A 121 -14.01 -17.65 16.04
C ASN A 121 -14.30 -18.17 14.62
N TYR A 122 -13.26 -18.68 13.94
CA TYR A 122 -13.35 -19.21 12.57
C TYR A 122 -13.66 -18.16 11.48
N SER A 123 -13.66 -16.87 11.79
CA SER A 123 -14.07 -15.81 10.87
C SER A 123 -13.17 -14.58 10.95
N VAL A 124 -13.54 -13.53 10.24
CA VAL A 124 -12.90 -12.23 10.32
C VAL A 124 -13.18 -11.57 11.68
N PRO A 125 -12.23 -10.80 12.22
CA PRO A 125 -12.45 -10.11 13.48
C PRO A 125 -13.48 -8.98 13.32
N GLY A 126 -14.23 -8.71 14.40
CA GLY A 126 -15.28 -7.69 14.40
C GLY A 126 -14.81 -6.32 13.97
N VAL A 127 -13.60 -5.89 14.36
CA VAL A 127 -13.04 -4.59 13.96
C VAL A 127 -12.86 -4.47 12.45
N LEU A 128 -12.43 -5.54 11.76
CA LEU A 128 -12.28 -5.55 10.32
C LEU A 128 -13.62 -5.55 9.61
N LYS A 129 -14.54 -6.43 10.06
CA LYS A 129 -15.90 -6.47 9.51
C LYS A 129 -16.60 -5.11 9.64
N ASN A 130 -16.48 -4.49 10.82
CA ASN A 130 -17.03 -3.16 11.10
C ASN A 130 -16.47 -2.08 10.15
N ALA A 131 -15.17 -2.06 9.93
CA ALA A 131 -14.53 -1.11 9.00
C ALA A 131 -15.01 -1.32 7.55
N ILE A 132 -15.18 -2.58 7.13
CA ILE A 132 -15.72 -2.92 5.82
C ILE A 132 -17.18 -2.45 5.69
N ASP A 133 -18.02 -2.67 6.71
CA ASP A 133 -19.41 -2.24 6.71
C ASP A 133 -19.52 -0.72 6.56
N TRP A 134 -18.73 0.05 7.29
CA TRP A 134 -18.67 1.50 7.13
C TRP A 134 -18.22 1.95 5.73
N ALA A 135 -17.18 1.34 5.19
CA ALA A 135 -16.60 1.80 3.93
C ALA A 135 -17.43 1.41 2.70
N SER A 136 -18.32 0.43 2.82
CA SER A 136 -19.23 -0.02 1.76
C SER A 136 -20.62 0.66 1.80
N ARG A 137 -20.85 1.56 2.74
CA ARG A 137 -22.16 2.23 2.94
C ARG A 137 -22.08 3.74 2.74
N PRO A 138 -23.26 4.41 2.45
CA PRO A 138 -24.57 3.83 2.09
C PRO A 138 -24.56 3.04 0.77
N TYR A 139 -25.64 2.37 0.44
CA TYR A 139 -25.78 1.73 -0.88
C TYR A 139 -25.56 2.75 -2.02
N GLY A 140 -24.80 2.34 -3.04
CA GLY A 140 -24.37 3.23 -4.13
C GLY A 140 -23.13 4.08 -3.79
N ASP A 141 -22.54 3.93 -2.60
CA ASP A 141 -21.33 4.64 -2.16
C ASP A 141 -20.26 3.69 -1.62
N ASN A 142 -20.09 2.54 -2.28
CA ASN A 142 -19.06 1.54 -1.96
C ASN A 142 -17.66 2.05 -2.32
N SER A 143 -16.82 2.27 -1.30
CA SER A 143 -15.45 2.76 -1.52
C SER A 143 -14.49 1.68 -2.06
N PHE A 144 -14.88 0.40 -1.99
CA PHE A 144 -14.08 -0.75 -2.43
C PHE A 144 -14.29 -1.15 -3.89
N GLU A 145 -15.34 -0.64 -4.54
CA GLU A 145 -15.74 -1.03 -5.88
C GLU A 145 -14.58 -0.97 -6.87
N GLY A 146 -14.37 -2.07 -7.62
CA GLY A 146 -13.32 -2.22 -8.64
C GLY A 146 -11.90 -2.31 -8.07
N LYS A 147 -11.69 -2.36 -6.75
CA LYS A 147 -10.33 -2.34 -6.18
C LYS A 147 -9.64 -3.70 -6.25
N PRO A 148 -8.40 -3.77 -6.81
CA PRO A 148 -7.52 -4.90 -6.60
C PRO A 148 -7.20 -5.06 -5.11
N VAL A 149 -7.23 -6.31 -4.61
CA VAL A 149 -6.98 -6.57 -3.20
C VAL A 149 -6.12 -7.82 -2.99
N ALA A 150 -5.17 -7.73 -2.08
CA ALA A 150 -4.44 -8.89 -1.56
C ALA A 150 -4.74 -9.09 -0.07
N ILE A 151 -4.67 -10.35 0.36
CA ILE A 151 -4.91 -10.73 1.75
C ILE A 151 -3.68 -11.46 2.28
N MET A 152 -3.31 -11.17 3.49
CA MET A 152 -2.41 -11.98 4.29
C MET A 152 -2.97 -12.16 5.70
N SER A 153 -2.56 -13.21 6.38
CA SER A 153 -2.99 -13.50 7.75
C SER A 153 -1.86 -14.09 8.57
N ALA A 154 -1.89 -13.84 9.87
CA ALA A 154 -0.95 -14.41 10.82
C ALA A 154 -1.68 -14.90 12.08
N SER A 155 -1.36 -16.13 12.51
CA SER A 155 -1.91 -16.77 13.69
C SER A 155 -0.86 -17.64 14.37
N THR A 156 -1.00 -17.82 15.68
CA THR A 156 -0.18 -18.79 16.43
C THR A 156 -0.56 -20.25 16.11
N GLY A 157 -1.76 -20.48 15.56
CA GLY A 157 -2.23 -21.81 15.18
C GLY A 157 -1.71 -22.26 13.80
N MET A 158 -1.91 -23.55 13.52
CA MET A 158 -1.42 -24.24 12.34
C MET A 158 -2.01 -23.68 11.02
N LEU A 159 -3.26 -23.22 11.02
CA LEU A 159 -3.95 -22.77 9.81
C LEU A 159 -3.61 -21.33 9.38
N GLY A 160 -2.87 -20.58 10.21
CA GLY A 160 -2.39 -19.26 9.83
C GLY A 160 -3.48 -18.22 9.51
N GLY A 161 -4.75 -18.46 9.88
CA GLY A 161 -5.87 -17.56 9.57
C GLY A 161 -6.60 -17.85 8.26
N ALA A 162 -6.48 -19.06 7.73
CA ALA A 162 -7.05 -19.48 6.43
C ALA A 162 -8.55 -19.21 6.31
N ARG A 163 -9.34 -19.56 7.34
CA ARG A 163 -10.80 -19.41 7.29
C ARG A 163 -11.23 -17.95 7.18
N ALA A 164 -10.55 -17.08 7.92
CA ALA A 164 -10.80 -15.64 7.82
C ALA A 164 -10.51 -15.09 6.42
N GLN A 165 -9.46 -15.58 5.74
CA GLN A 165 -9.19 -15.19 4.35
C GLN A 165 -10.31 -15.64 3.41
N TYR A 166 -10.82 -16.86 3.54
CA TYR A 166 -11.92 -17.33 2.69
C TYR A 166 -13.23 -16.59 2.96
N HIS A 167 -13.52 -16.22 4.21
CA HIS A 167 -14.67 -15.37 4.53
C HIS A 167 -14.52 -13.96 3.92
N LEU A 168 -13.31 -13.36 3.92
CA LEU A 168 -13.07 -12.11 3.22
C LEU A 168 -13.33 -12.23 1.71
N ARG A 169 -12.88 -13.31 1.08
CA ARG A 169 -13.10 -13.54 -0.36
C ARG A 169 -14.59 -13.62 -0.71
N GLN A 170 -15.44 -14.16 0.17
CA GLN A 170 -16.89 -14.12 0.00
C GLN A 170 -17.44 -12.69 0.03
N MET A 171 -16.94 -11.85 0.96
CA MET A 171 -17.35 -10.44 1.03
C MET A 171 -16.95 -9.66 -0.23
N PHE A 172 -15.79 -9.97 -0.82
CA PHE A 172 -15.29 -9.28 -2.02
C PHE A 172 -16.22 -9.44 -3.22
N VAL A 173 -16.98 -10.54 -3.31
CA VAL A 173 -17.99 -10.72 -4.35
C VAL A 173 -19.04 -9.61 -4.30
N PHE A 174 -19.58 -9.31 -3.11
CA PHE A 174 -20.57 -8.25 -2.93
C PHE A 174 -19.96 -6.84 -3.05
N LEU A 175 -18.68 -6.68 -2.62
CA LEU A 175 -17.98 -5.41 -2.64
C LEU A 175 -17.41 -5.06 -4.02
N ASP A 176 -17.53 -5.96 -5.00
CA ASP A 176 -16.91 -5.85 -6.33
C ASP A 176 -15.40 -5.58 -6.26
N MET A 177 -14.71 -6.32 -5.38
CA MET A 177 -13.26 -6.26 -5.29
C MET A 177 -12.61 -7.38 -6.10
N HIS A 178 -11.41 -7.13 -6.62
CA HIS A 178 -10.68 -8.06 -7.47
C HIS A 178 -9.50 -8.70 -6.72
N PRO A 179 -9.69 -9.86 -6.04
CA PRO A 179 -8.65 -10.46 -5.22
C PRO A 179 -7.51 -11.08 -6.02
N VAL A 180 -6.29 -10.90 -5.50
CA VAL A 180 -5.15 -11.75 -5.90
C VAL A 180 -5.38 -13.15 -5.34
N ASN A 181 -5.37 -14.16 -6.24
CA ASN A 181 -5.63 -15.52 -5.84
C ASN A 181 -4.35 -16.27 -5.42
N HIS A 182 -3.19 -15.88 -5.95
CA HIS A 182 -1.93 -16.55 -5.66
C HIS A 182 -0.75 -15.54 -5.65
N PRO A 183 0.21 -15.66 -4.70
CA PRO A 183 0.26 -16.64 -3.62
C PRO A 183 -0.72 -16.34 -2.47
N GLU A 184 -1.15 -17.37 -1.74
CA GLU A 184 -1.81 -17.19 -0.44
C GLU A 184 -0.73 -17.03 0.65
N VAL A 185 -0.86 -16.00 1.49
CA VAL A 185 0.06 -15.74 2.59
C VAL A 185 -0.66 -15.98 3.91
N MET A 186 -0.49 -17.18 4.47
CA MET A 186 -1.04 -17.63 5.75
C MET A 186 0.11 -17.96 6.70
N VAL A 187 0.47 -17.00 7.56
CA VAL A 187 1.59 -17.16 8.49
C VAL A 187 1.14 -17.96 9.71
N ASN A 188 1.40 -19.26 9.68
CA ASN A 188 1.18 -20.15 10.81
C ASN A 188 2.31 -20.04 11.84
N PHE A 189 2.05 -20.47 13.08
CA PHE A 189 3.01 -20.44 14.17
C PHE A 189 3.73 -19.08 14.29
N ALA A 190 2.97 -18.00 14.16
CA ALA A 190 3.48 -16.64 14.03
C ALA A 190 4.42 -16.22 15.18
N ALA A 191 4.23 -16.78 16.38
CA ALA A 191 5.11 -16.52 17.52
C ALA A 191 6.56 -17.02 17.33
N GLN A 192 6.79 -17.95 16.39
CA GLN A 192 8.13 -18.45 16.06
C GLN A 192 8.78 -17.68 14.90
N LYS A 193 8.00 -16.89 14.18
CA LYS A 193 8.40 -16.20 12.94
C LYS A 193 8.49 -14.68 13.09
N ILE A 194 7.99 -14.17 14.21
CA ILE A 194 7.93 -12.75 14.53
C ILE A 194 8.50 -12.55 15.93
N ASP A 195 9.53 -11.72 16.04
CA ASP A 195 10.20 -11.45 17.29
C ASP A 195 9.37 -10.57 18.26
N GLU A 196 9.90 -10.34 19.45
CA GLU A 196 9.26 -9.53 20.50
C GLU A 196 9.09 -8.05 20.08
N GLN A 197 9.93 -7.55 19.18
CA GLN A 197 9.87 -6.21 18.61
C GLN A 197 8.83 -6.12 17.49
N GLY A 198 8.22 -7.26 17.11
CA GLY A 198 7.23 -7.36 16.04
C GLY A 198 7.83 -7.29 14.64
N LYS A 199 9.10 -7.71 14.48
CA LYS A 199 9.77 -7.86 13.20
C LYS A 199 9.58 -9.30 12.70
N VAL A 200 9.23 -9.47 11.43
CA VAL A 200 9.18 -10.78 10.77
C VAL A 200 10.62 -11.23 10.50
N ILE A 201 11.06 -12.26 11.22
CA ILE A 201 12.43 -12.82 11.15
C ILE A 201 12.53 -14.06 10.26
N ASP A 202 11.41 -14.68 9.90
CA ASP A 202 11.35 -15.85 9.02
C ASP A 202 11.46 -15.44 7.54
N GLU A 203 12.56 -15.82 6.89
CA GLU A 203 12.86 -15.42 5.51
C GLU A 203 11.85 -15.98 4.49
N GLU A 204 11.32 -17.18 4.72
CA GLU A 204 10.29 -17.73 3.81
C GLU A 204 9.00 -16.90 3.89
N THR A 205 8.60 -16.47 5.08
CA THR A 205 7.48 -15.55 5.27
C THR A 205 7.73 -14.21 4.55
N ARG A 206 8.92 -13.63 4.71
CA ARG A 206 9.30 -12.37 4.02
C ARG A 206 9.25 -12.54 2.50
N LYS A 207 9.78 -13.64 1.98
CA LYS A 207 9.74 -13.97 0.55
C LYS A 207 8.30 -14.07 0.03
N ARG A 208 7.41 -14.77 0.75
CA ARG A 208 5.99 -14.90 0.36
C ARG A 208 5.25 -13.58 0.38
N ILE A 209 5.53 -12.72 1.38
CA ILE A 209 4.95 -11.36 1.42
C ILE A 209 5.39 -10.56 0.20
N ARG A 210 6.68 -10.59 -0.17
CA ARG A 210 7.19 -9.92 -1.38
C ARG A 210 6.49 -10.41 -2.64
N GLN A 211 6.38 -11.72 -2.83
CA GLN A 211 5.69 -12.32 -3.98
C GLN A 211 4.21 -11.90 -4.06
N LEU A 212 3.53 -11.80 -2.92
CA LEU A 212 2.15 -11.31 -2.86
C LEU A 212 2.05 -9.85 -3.31
N LEU A 213 2.98 -9.00 -2.88
CA LEU A 213 3.03 -7.59 -3.28
C LEU A 213 3.33 -7.43 -4.77
N GLU A 214 4.27 -8.20 -5.31
CA GLU A 214 4.58 -8.25 -6.75
C GLU A 214 3.34 -8.68 -7.55
N SER A 215 2.62 -9.71 -7.09
CA SER A 215 1.37 -10.16 -7.71
C SER A 215 0.28 -9.09 -7.63
N LEU A 216 0.16 -8.36 -6.51
CA LEU A 216 -0.81 -7.27 -6.37
C LEU A 216 -0.50 -6.12 -7.33
N VAL A 217 0.77 -5.73 -7.46
CA VAL A 217 1.22 -4.69 -8.41
C VAL A 217 0.89 -5.11 -9.84
N ALA A 218 1.27 -6.34 -10.24
CA ALA A 218 1.00 -6.86 -11.59
C ALA A 218 -0.51 -6.93 -11.89
N TRP A 219 -1.29 -7.39 -10.92
CA TRP A 219 -2.75 -7.47 -11.06
C TRP A 219 -3.39 -6.08 -11.17
N THR A 220 -2.93 -5.12 -10.38
CA THR A 220 -3.39 -3.73 -10.44
C THR A 220 -3.10 -3.11 -11.81
N LYS A 221 -1.90 -3.31 -12.35
CA LYS A 221 -1.54 -2.84 -13.70
C LYS A 221 -2.45 -3.46 -14.78
N LYS A 222 -2.73 -4.75 -14.67
CA LYS A 222 -3.60 -5.46 -15.63
C LYS A 222 -5.05 -4.96 -15.63
N LEU A 223 -5.59 -4.62 -14.45
CA LEU A 223 -6.97 -4.10 -14.33
C LEU A 223 -7.12 -2.63 -14.77
N LYS A 224 -6.02 -1.92 -14.93
CA LYS A 224 -6.01 -0.52 -15.41
C LYS A 224 -5.85 -0.38 -16.93
N GLN A 225 -5.56 -1.48 -17.62
CA GLN A 225 -5.47 -1.54 -19.09
C GLN A 225 -6.86 -1.63 -19.70
#